data_221877c4d08e0eaf2f7b65a2bc67f716
#
_entry.id   221877c4d08e0eaf2f7b65a2bc67f716
#
_cell.length_a   1.000
_cell.length_b   1.000
_cell.length_c   1.000
_cell.angle_alpha   90.00
_cell.angle_beta   90.00
_cell.angle_gamma   90.00
#
_symmetry.space_group_name_H-M   'P 1'
#
loop_
_entity.id
_entity.type
_entity.pdbx_description
1 polymer ?
#
loop_
_entity_poly.entity_id
_entity_poly.type
_entity_poly.pdbx_seq_one_letter_code
_entity_poly.pdbx_strand_id
1 'polypeptide(L)'
;FMKTSLLSLLLAISLFCSAHEGGNFVSSDMLASMKPGEKAALLMVHFGTTHDDTRTQTIDAINAQARKAFPDLEFREAYTSRIIIRRLKTRGVVKNTPLDALLQLRGEGYTHIIVQSTNIIDGVEMESLRRDVESVLPFFKEIRVGTPLLYSVEDAKKVTDILGQRLNTSVQQSAKKKGKEHFVLVGHGTYTPGTATYSQMDYMLKVAGFGNFHVGTIEGYPTFETMLAQLKAAKAKSVTLVPFMFVAGDHAKNDIAGEWREMLEKEGYTVHVR
;
A
#
# COMPACT_ATOMS: atom_id res chain seq x y z
N PHE A 1 -49.54 8.18 -25.63
CA PHE A 1 -48.33 8.80 -26.23
C PHE A 1 -47.22 9.13 -25.21
N MET A 2 -47.42 8.97 -23.89
CA MET A 2 -46.43 9.34 -22.87
C MET A 2 -45.66 8.16 -22.28
N LYS A 3 -45.97 6.90 -22.56
CA LYS A 3 -45.29 5.72 -22.00
C LYS A 3 -44.05 5.25 -22.77
N THR A 4 -43.94 5.61 -24.04
CA THR A 4 -42.78 5.20 -24.87
C THR A 4 -41.55 6.07 -24.66
N SER A 5 -41.69 7.32 -24.18
CA SER A 5 -40.59 8.25 -23.95
C SER A 5 -39.76 7.93 -22.71
N LEU A 6 -40.36 7.36 -21.66
CA LEU A 6 -39.69 7.02 -20.42
C LEU A 6 -38.82 5.76 -20.55
N LEU A 7 -39.28 4.79 -21.34
CA LEU A 7 -38.55 3.55 -21.59
C LEU A 7 -37.31 3.79 -22.47
N SER A 8 -37.42 4.72 -23.43
CA SER A 8 -36.28 5.12 -24.28
C SER A 8 -35.23 5.88 -23.50
N LEU A 9 -35.61 6.67 -22.50
CA LEU A 9 -34.67 7.40 -21.63
C LEU A 9 -33.96 6.46 -20.66
N LEU A 10 -34.64 5.46 -20.13
CA LEU A 10 -34.03 4.44 -19.25
C LEU A 10 -33.07 3.52 -20.03
N LEU A 11 -33.35 3.20 -21.29
CA LEU A 11 -32.47 2.43 -22.15
C LEU A 11 -31.19 3.25 -22.55
N ALA A 12 -31.36 4.55 -22.74
CA ALA A 12 -30.23 5.43 -23.03
C ALA A 12 -29.29 5.59 -21.81
N ILE A 13 -29.84 5.62 -20.60
CA ILE A 13 -29.03 5.70 -19.36
C ILE A 13 -28.27 4.38 -19.11
N SER A 14 -28.83 3.23 -19.44
CA SER A 14 -28.13 1.94 -19.32
C SER A 14 -27.00 1.76 -20.33
N LEU A 15 -27.10 2.38 -21.51
CA LEU A 15 -26.03 2.36 -22.52
C LEU A 15 -24.85 3.30 -22.17
N PHE A 16 -25.07 4.34 -21.37
CA PHE A 16 -23.99 5.21 -20.90
C PHE A 16 -23.22 4.66 -19.70
N CYS A 17 -23.78 3.72 -18.93
CA CYS A 17 -23.07 3.07 -17.83
C CYS A 17 -22.02 2.04 -18.28
N SER A 18 -22.13 1.51 -19.51
CA SER A 18 -21.17 0.51 -20.04
C SER A 18 -19.87 1.15 -20.57
N ALA A 19 -19.81 2.48 -20.70
CA ALA A 19 -18.64 3.16 -21.26
C ALA A 19 -17.49 3.36 -20.26
N HIS A 20 -17.64 2.92 -19.00
CA HIS A 20 -16.62 3.07 -17.96
C HIS A 20 -16.05 1.73 -17.45
N GLU A 21 -16.34 0.62 -18.11
CA GLU A 21 -15.72 -0.69 -17.78
C GLU A 21 -14.29 -0.86 -18.35
N GLY A 22 -13.86 0.04 -19.23
CA GLY A 22 -12.45 0.16 -19.59
C GLY A 22 -11.73 0.95 -18.51
N GLY A 23 -11.20 0.28 -17.49
CA GLY A 23 -10.34 0.94 -16.50
C GLY A 23 -9.25 1.74 -17.21
N ASN A 24 -8.78 2.82 -16.60
CA ASN A 24 -7.66 3.65 -17.09
C ASN A 24 -6.32 2.86 -17.21
N PHE A 25 -6.37 1.54 -17.01
CA PHE A 25 -5.26 0.63 -17.15
C PHE A 25 -5.34 -0.09 -18.48
N VAL A 26 -4.47 0.31 -19.38
CA VAL A 26 -4.19 -0.47 -20.58
C VAL A 26 -3.14 -1.50 -20.21
N SER A 27 -3.43 -2.78 -20.45
CA SER A 27 -2.40 -3.82 -20.36
C SER A 27 -1.23 -3.44 -21.24
N SER A 28 -0.02 -3.48 -20.68
CA SER A 28 1.18 -3.08 -21.40
C SER A 28 1.83 -4.30 -22.04
N ASP A 29 1.98 -4.27 -23.35
CA ASP A 29 2.77 -5.25 -24.10
C ASP A 29 4.24 -4.85 -24.21
N MET A 30 4.73 -4.02 -23.28
CA MET A 30 6.09 -3.47 -23.31
C MET A 30 7.16 -4.54 -23.57
N LEU A 31 7.10 -5.65 -22.86
CA LEU A 31 8.09 -6.72 -23.03
C LEU A 31 7.93 -7.46 -24.35
N ALA A 32 6.71 -7.67 -24.83
CA ALA A 32 6.44 -8.32 -26.11
C ALA A 32 6.83 -7.46 -27.32
N SER A 33 6.86 -6.15 -27.16
CA SER A 33 7.22 -5.18 -28.21
C SER A 33 8.72 -4.91 -28.32
N MET A 34 9.55 -5.47 -27.43
CA MET A 34 10.99 -5.27 -27.41
C MET A 34 11.68 -5.86 -28.65
N LYS A 35 12.68 -5.14 -29.15
CA LYS A 35 13.50 -5.55 -30.28
C LYS A 35 14.76 -6.29 -29.83
N PRO A 36 15.37 -7.11 -30.70
CA PRO A 36 16.67 -7.73 -30.40
C PRO A 36 17.72 -6.70 -29.97
N GLY A 37 18.39 -6.98 -28.85
CA GLY A 37 19.40 -6.10 -28.27
C GLY A 37 18.86 -5.09 -27.26
N GLU A 38 17.54 -4.96 -27.11
CA GLU A 38 16.94 -4.16 -26.03
C GLU A 38 16.94 -4.96 -24.73
N LYS A 39 17.09 -4.23 -23.60
CA LYS A 39 17.16 -4.81 -22.27
C LYS A 39 16.06 -4.26 -21.38
N ALA A 40 15.43 -5.15 -20.61
CA ALA A 40 14.45 -4.76 -19.61
C ALA A 40 14.93 -5.03 -18.18
N ALA A 41 14.47 -4.21 -17.23
CA ALA A 41 14.72 -4.39 -15.79
C ALA A 41 13.47 -4.13 -14.97
N LEU A 42 13.37 -4.83 -13.83
CA LEU A 42 12.41 -4.59 -12.77
C LEU A 42 13.09 -3.83 -11.65
N LEU A 43 12.62 -2.61 -11.38
CA LEU A 43 13.05 -1.79 -10.26
C LEU A 43 11.98 -1.82 -9.17
N MET A 44 12.25 -2.53 -8.08
CA MET A 44 11.42 -2.50 -6.88
C MET A 44 11.77 -1.28 -6.02
N VAL A 45 10.78 -0.51 -5.64
CA VAL A 45 10.96 0.74 -4.87
C VAL A 45 10.27 0.62 -3.52
N HIS A 46 11.03 0.84 -2.46
CA HIS A 46 10.59 0.75 -1.07
C HIS A 46 10.87 2.05 -0.33
N PHE A 47 10.10 2.33 0.72
CA PHE A 47 10.47 3.41 1.64
C PHE A 47 11.83 3.12 2.29
N GLY A 48 12.07 1.86 2.64
CA GLY A 48 13.28 1.39 3.30
C GLY A 48 13.14 1.28 4.81
N THR A 49 14.11 0.63 5.44
CA THR A 49 14.24 0.51 6.91
C THR A 49 15.70 0.33 7.31
N THR A 50 16.04 0.79 8.52
CA THR A 50 17.34 0.54 9.15
C THR A 50 17.33 -0.73 10.03
N HIS A 51 16.15 -1.35 10.22
CA HIS A 51 15.97 -2.56 11.02
C HIS A 51 16.12 -3.80 10.15
N ASP A 52 17.13 -4.61 10.41
CA ASP A 52 17.48 -5.78 9.59
C ASP A 52 16.41 -6.88 9.68
N ASP A 53 15.82 -7.09 10.85
CA ASP A 53 14.70 -8.01 11.08
C ASP A 53 13.46 -7.62 10.26
N THR A 54 13.08 -6.36 10.32
CA THR A 54 11.96 -5.81 9.53
C THR A 54 12.24 -5.92 8.04
N ARG A 55 13.47 -5.56 7.59
CA ARG A 55 13.85 -5.69 6.18
C ARG A 55 13.69 -7.12 5.69
N THR A 56 14.21 -8.08 6.43
CA THR A 56 14.17 -9.49 6.04
C THR A 56 12.73 -10.01 5.90
N GLN A 57 11.85 -9.63 6.83
CA GLN A 57 10.46 -10.09 6.84
C GLN A 57 9.57 -9.38 5.81
N THR A 58 9.96 -8.22 5.30
CA THR A 58 9.17 -7.40 4.39
C THR A 58 9.84 -7.21 3.04
N ILE A 59 10.85 -6.35 2.96
CA ILE A 59 11.51 -5.97 1.70
C ILE A 59 12.17 -7.18 1.04
N ASP A 60 13.01 -7.92 1.77
CA ASP A 60 13.73 -9.06 1.21
C ASP A 60 12.75 -10.17 0.78
N ALA A 61 11.67 -10.38 1.54
CA ALA A 61 10.66 -11.37 1.23
C ALA A 61 9.88 -11.04 -0.06
N ILE A 62 9.45 -9.78 -0.26
CA ILE A 62 8.74 -9.41 -1.48
C ILE A 62 9.69 -9.36 -2.69
N ASN A 63 10.93 -8.93 -2.49
CA ASN A 63 11.96 -8.93 -3.52
C ASN A 63 12.26 -10.35 -4.02
N ALA A 64 12.30 -11.33 -3.10
CA ALA A 64 12.47 -12.74 -3.47
C ALA A 64 11.29 -13.25 -4.30
N GLN A 65 10.05 -12.86 -3.95
CA GLN A 65 8.87 -13.22 -4.73
C GLN A 65 8.90 -12.57 -6.12
N ALA A 66 9.26 -11.29 -6.21
CA ALA A 66 9.38 -10.57 -7.48
C ALA A 66 10.43 -11.20 -8.41
N ARG A 67 11.62 -11.53 -7.89
CA ARG A 67 12.65 -12.25 -8.66
C ARG A 67 12.17 -13.61 -9.16
N LYS A 68 11.42 -14.34 -8.34
CA LYS A 68 10.86 -15.63 -8.72
C LYS A 68 9.75 -15.50 -9.78
N ALA A 69 8.95 -14.44 -9.70
CA ALA A 69 7.88 -14.20 -10.67
C ALA A 69 8.40 -13.71 -12.02
N PHE A 70 9.52 -13.00 -12.04
CA PHE A 70 10.13 -12.40 -13.24
C PHE A 70 11.60 -12.78 -13.38
N PRO A 71 11.93 -14.08 -13.56
CA PRO A 71 13.30 -14.58 -13.53
C PRO A 71 14.17 -14.06 -14.69
N ASP A 72 13.54 -13.66 -15.78
CA ASP A 72 14.23 -13.20 -17.01
C ASP A 72 14.50 -11.69 -16.99
N LEU A 73 14.01 -10.96 -15.98
CA LEU A 73 14.27 -9.54 -15.83
C LEU A 73 15.46 -9.29 -14.92
N GLU A 74 16.31 -8.35 -15.33
CA GLU A 74 17.28 -7.77 -14.40
C GLU A 74 16.54 -7.13 -13.23
N PHE A 75 16.96 -7.44 -12.01
CA PHE A 75 16.31 -6.96 -10.80
C PHE A 75 17.16 -5.90 -10.10
N ARG A 76 16.55 -4.77 -9.78
CA ARG A 76 17.13 -3.72 -8.94
C ARG A 76 16.17 -3.34 -7.82
N GLU A 77 16.72 -2.81 -6.75
CA GLU A 77 15.93 -2.17 -5.70
C GLU A 77 16.41 -0.75 -5.43
N ALA A 78 15.49 0.09 -4.97
CA ALA A 78 15.79 1.45 -4.53
C ALA A 78 14.98 1.81 -3.30
N TYR A 79 15.48 2.78 -2.50
CA TYR A 79 14.81 3.31 -1.33
C TYR A 79 14.46 4.77 -1.54
N THR A 80 13.26 5.19 -1.10
CA THR A 80 12.82 6.59 -1.21
C THR A 80 13.32 7.43 -0.04
N SER A 81 13.43 6.86 1.16
CA SER A 81 13.85 7.60 2.35
C SER A 81 15.36 7.89 2.37
N ARG A 82 15.71 9.14 2.05
CA ARG A 82 17.11 9.61 2.10
C ARG A 82 17.72 9.52 3.50
N ILE A 83 16.91 9.62 4.55
CA ILE A 83 17.36 9.46 5.94
C ILE A 83 17.83 8.03 6.17
N ILE A 84 17.02 7.06 5.74
CA ILE A 84 17.35 5.63 5.86
C ILE A 84 18.59 5.31 5.05
N ILE A 85 18.68 5.76 3.80
CA ILE A 85 19.85 5.57 2.94
C ILE A 85 21.10 6.08 3.63
N ARG A 86 21.08 7.30 4.19
CA ARG A 86 22.23 7.86 4.92
C ARG A 86 22.62 7.02 6.14
N ARG A 87 21.63 6.61 6.96
CA ARG A 87 21.88 5.77 8.15
C ARG A 87 22.44 4.40 7.77
N LEU A 88 21.96 3.79 6.70
CA LEU A 88 22.50 2.52 6.20
C LEU A 88 23.93 2.67 5.68
N LYS A 89 24.23 3.78 5.00
CA LYS A 89 25.58 4.08 4.51
C LYS A 89 26.61 4.16 5.64
N THR A 90 26.28 4.70 6.82
CA THR A 90 27.19 4.71 7.98
C THR A 90 27.46 3.31 8.52
N ARG A 91 26.65 2.32 8.17
CA ARG A 91 26.80 0.89 8.50
C ARG A 91 27.45 0.09 7.37
N GLY A 92 27.95 0.76 6.32
CA GLY A 92 28.55 0.11 5.14
C GLY A 92 27.52 -0.46 4.14
N VAL A 93 26.22 -0.22 4.34
CA VAL A 93 25.18 -0.70 3.44
C VAL A 93 24.79 0.42 2.47
N VAL A 94 25.08 0.21 1.19
CA VAL A 94 24.78 1.18 0.13
C VAL A 94 23.40 0.86 -0.48
N LYS A 95 22.54 1.86 -0.52
CA LYS A 95 21.25 1.81 -1.21
C LYS A 95 21.11 3.04 -2.09
N ASN A 96 20.50 2.86 -3.26
CA ASN A 96 20.24 3.92 -4.22
C ASN A 96 18.89 4.58 -3.98
N THR A 97 18.74 5.84 -4.36
CA THR A 97 17.44 6.44 -4.60
C THR A 97 16.84 5.89 -5.91
N PRO A 98 15.51 6.04 -6.15
CA PRO A 98 14.92 5.63 -7.42
C PRO A 98 15.61 6.28 -8.63
N LEU A 99 15.92 7.58 -8.53
CA LEU A 99 16.62 8.31 -9.59
C LEU A 99 18.02 7.74 -9.86
N ASP A 100 18.82 7.50 -8.80
CA ASP A 100 20.17 6.93 -8.95
C ASP A 100 20.11 5.53 -9.59
N ALA A 101 19.15 4.70 -9.19
CA ALA A 101 18.98 3.35 -9.74
C ALA A 101 18.61 3.40 -11.22
N LEU A 102 17.71 4.31 -11.62
CA LEU A 102 17.33 4.51 -13.02
C LEU A 102 18.52 4.97 -13.87
N LEU A 103 19.28 5.95 -13.38
CA LEU A 103 20.46 6.44 -14.10
C LEU A 103 21.54 5.34 -14.24
N GLN A 104 21.75 4.51 -13.23
CA GLN A 104 22.64 3.35 -13.33
C GLN A 104 22.16 2.35 -14.38
N LEU A 105 20.88 1.96 -14.35
CA LEU A 105 20.28 1.08 -15.36
C LEU A 105 20.45 1.64 -16.76
N ARG A 106 20.28 2.95 -16.94
CA ARG A 106 20.54 3.59 -18.23
C ARG A 106 22.00 3.47 -18.66
N GLY A 107 22.94 3.72 -17.77
CA GLY A 107 24.38 3.57 -18.02
C GLY A 107 24.78 2.14 -18.40
N GLU A 108 24.10 1.14 -17.89
CA GLU A 108 24.27 -0.29 -18.19
C GLU A 108 23.55 -0.74 -19.49
N GLY A 109 22.85 0.17 -20.18
CA GLY A 109 22.22 -0.04 -21.46
C GLY A 109 20.81 -0.61 -21.39
N TYR A 110 20.13 -0.55 -20.23
CA TYR A 110 18.72 -0.92 -20.14
C TYR A 110 17.86 0.16 -20.80
N THR A 111 16.87 -0.30 -21.57
CA THR A 111 16.01 0.56 -22.42
C THR A 111 14.55 0.56 -21.97
N HIS A 112 14.14 -0.50 -21.27
CA HIS A 112 12.78 -0.70 -20.77
C HIS A 112 12.81 -0.97 -19.28
N ILE A 113 12.03 -0.21 -18.50
CA ILE A 113 12.01 -0.34 -17.05
C ILE A 113 10.57 -0.52 -16.55
N ILE A 114 10.37 -1.53 -15.72
CA ILE A 114 9.19 -1.69 -14.90
C ILE A 114 9.55 -1.20 -13.51
N VAL A 115 8.88 -0.16 -13.03
CA VAL A 115 9.06 0.37 -11.67
C VAL A 115 7.87 -0.06 -10.83
N GLN A 116 8.09 -0.83 -9.75
CA GLN A 116 7.05 -1.23 -8.84
C GLN A 116 7.33 -0.73 -7.42
N SER A 117 6.43 0.12 -6.92
CA SER A 117 6.47 0.57 -5.52
C SER A 117 5.74 -0.40 -4.59
N THR A 118 6.17 -0.44 -3.32
CA THR A 118 5.48 -1.12 -2.23
C THR A 118 4.64 -0.18 -1.35
N ASN A 119 4.34 1.01 -1.83
CA ASN A 119 3.46 1.95 -1.13
C ASN A 119 2.03 1.40 -1.01
N ILE A 120 1.39 1.66 0.13
CA ILE A 120 0.02 1.22 0.39
C ILE A 120 -0.98 2.11 -0.36
N ILE A 121 -0.75 3.42 -0.38
CA ILE A 121 -1.66 4.43 -0.95
C ILE A 121 -0.95 5.31 -1.97
N ASP A 122 -1.73 6.03 -2.75
CA ASP A 122 -1.25 7.07 -3.67
C ASP A 122 -1.04 8.39 -2.89
N GLY A 123 0.08 8.48 -2.19
CA GLY A 123 0.48 9.62 -1.38
C GLY A 123 1.73 10.29 -1.91
N VAL A 124 2.33 11.16 -1.07
CA VAL A 124 3.52 11.97 -1.40
C VAL A 124 4.71 11.15 -1.91
N GLU A 125 4.86 9.93 -1.42
CA GLU A 125 5.94 9.03 -1.87
C GLU A 125 5.74 8.59 -3.32
N MET A 126 4.50 8.29 -3.73
CA MET A 126 4.18 7.97 -5.12
C MET A 126 4.33 9.17 -6.04
N GLU A 127 3.93 10.37 -5.59
CA GLU A 127 4.13 11.61 -6.33
C GLU A 127 5.63 11.89 -6.54
N SER A 128 6.45 11.67 -5.50
CA SER A 128 7.90 11.84 -5.59
C SER A 128 8.52 10.84 -6.57
N LEU A 129 8.11 9.58 -6.49
CA LEU A 129 8.58 8.53 -7.40
C LEU A 129 8.23 8.86 -8.87
N ARG A 130 7.01 9.33 -9.14
CA ARG A 130 6.60 9.73 -10.49
C ARG A 130 7.47 10.87 -11.02
N ARG A 131 7.77 11.89 -10.20
CA ARG A 131 8.68 12.99 -10.60
C ARG A 131 10.09 12.49 -10.91
N ASP A 132 10.62 11.56 -10.11
CA ASP A 132 11.93 10.95 -10.40
C ASP A 132 11.89 10.24 -11.76
N VAL A 133 10.87 9.45 -12.04
CA VAL A 133 10.68 8.74 -13.32
C VAL A 133 10.52 9.73 -14.49
N GLU A 134 9.65 10.74 -14.35
CA GLU A 134 9.41 11.75 -15.37
C GLU A 134 10.70 12.47 -15.77
N SER A 135 11.59 12.74 -14.82
CA SER A 135 12.86 13.41 -15.06
C SER A 135 13.83 12.65 -15.98
N VAL A 136 13.66 11.34 -16.08
CA VAL A 136 14.53 10.44 -16.87
C VAL A 136 13.83 9.75 -18.03
N LEU A 137 12.53 9.94 -18.20
CA LEU A 137 11.77 9.35 -19.32
C LEU A 137 12.45 9.49 -20.69
N PRO A 138 13.02 10.66 -21.06
CA PRO A 138 13.66 10.82 -22.38
C PRO A 138 14.90 9.94 -22.60
N PHE A 139 15.46 9.37 -21.56
CA PHE A 139 16.64 8.52 -21.67
C PHE A 139 16.31 7.04 -21.92
N PHE A 140 15.04 6.66 -21.80
CA PHE A 140 14.58 5.28 -21.99
C PHE A 140 13.63 5.19 -23.18
N LYS A 141 13.45 3.99 -23.71
CA LYS A 141 12.41 3.74 -24.71
C LYS A 141 11.04 3.67 -24.08
N GLU A 142 10.98 3.01 -22.90
CA GLU A 142 9.74 2.92 -22.15
C GLU A 142 10.03 2.72 -20.66
N ILE A 143 9.28 3.42 -19.80
CA ILE A 143 9.20 3.16 -18.37
C ILE A 143 7.72 3.02 -18.01
N ARG A 144 7.39 1.94 -17.31
CA ARG A 144 6.07 1.71 -16.74
C ARG A 144 6.14 1.76 -15.23
N VAL A 145 5.24 2.50 -14.60
CA VAL A 145 5.16 2.63 -13.15
C VAL A 145 3.91 1.89 -12.67
N GLY A 146 4.10 0.89 -11.83
CA GLY A 146 3.01 0.19 -11.17
C GLY A 146 2.30 1.07 -10.14
N THR A 147 1.08 0.69 -9.81
CA THR A 147 0.24 1.40 -8.85
C THR A 147 0.59 1.01 -7.41
N PRO A 148 0.23 1.84 -6.41
CA PRO A 148 0.26 1.43 -5.01
C PRO A 148 -0.77 0.33 -4.74
N LEU A 149 -0.69 -0.31 -3.57
CA LEU A 149 -1.53 -1.46 -3.21
C LEU A 149 -3.04 -1.13 -3.26
N LEU A 150 -3.43 0.01 -2.71
CA LEU A 150 -4.82 0.45 -2.63
C LEU A 150 -5.12 1.52 -3.69
N TYR A 151 -4.95 1.17 -4.95
CA TYR A 151 -5.19 2.12 -6.04
C TYR A 151 -6.63 2.08 -6.55
N SER A 152 -7.15 0.88 -6.79
CA SER A 152 -8.51 0.69 -7.28
C SER A 152 -9.47 0.21 -6.18
N VAL A 153 -10.77 0.36 -6.43
CA VAL A 153 -11.82 -0.21 -5.57
C VAL A 153 -11.68 -1.73 -5.47
N GLU A 154 -11.30 -2.38 -6.56
CA GLU A 154 -11.07 -3.82 -6.65
C GLU A 154 -9.92 -4.26 -5.74
N ASP A 155 -8.80 -3.52 -5.75
CA ASP A 155 -7.65 -3.78 -4.87
C ASP A 155 -8.04 -3.60 -3.41
N ALA A 156 -8.73 -2.51 -3.08
CA ALA A 156 -9.24 -2.26 -1.74
C ALA A 156 -10.16 -3.39 -1.25
N LYS A 157 -11.03 -3.92 -2.13
CA LYS A 157 -11.90 -5.06 -1.82
C LYS A 157 -11.09 -6.33 -1.54
N LYS A 158 -10.12 -6.67 -2.40
CA LYS A 158 -9.24 -7.83 -2.19
C LYS A 158 -8.47 -7.74 -0.87
N VAL A 159 -7.91 -6.56 -0.57
CA VAL A 159 -7.18 -6.33 0.69
C VAL A 159 -8.12 -6.43 1.90
N THR A 160 -9.34 -5.87 1.81
CA THR A 160 -10.38 -6.01 2.84
C THR A 160 -10.66 -7.48 3.17
N ASP A 161 -10.89 -8.30 2.15
CA ASP A 161 -11.19 -9.72 2.31
C ASP A 161 -10.00 -10.48 2.92
N ILE A 162 -8.78 -10.23 2.45
CA ILE A 162 -7.56 -10.87 2.97
C ILE A 162 -7.34 -10.53 4.45
N LEU A 163 -7.41 -9.25 4.81
CA LEU A 163 -7.18 -8.80 6.18
C LEU A 163 -8.26 -9.32 7.13
N GLY A 164 -9.53 -9.18 6.73
CA GLY A 164 -10.67 -9.64 7.51
C GLY A 164 -10.61 -11.13 7.80
N GLN A 165 -10.35 -11.95 6.79
CA GLN A 165 -10.27 -13.40 6.95
C GLN A 165 -9.06 -13.81 7.79
N ARG A 166 -7.85 -13.32 7.47
CA ARG A 166 -6.62 -13.75 8.15
C ARG A 166 -6.57 -13.35 9.62
N LEU A 167 -6.98 -12.11 9.93
CA LEU A 167 -6.93 -11.63 11.31
C LEU A 167 -8.03 -12.26 12.18
N ASN A 168 -9.26 -12.39 11.67
CA ASN A 168 -10.33 -13.07 12.40
C ASN A 168 -10.02 -14.55 12.66
N THR A 169 -9.47 -15.27 11.69
CA THR A 169 -9.10 -16.69 11.87
C THR A 169 -8.05 -16.86 12.96
N SER A 170 -7.08 -15.97 13.04
CA SER A 170 -6.03 -16.03 14.05
C SER A 170 -6.56 -15.83 15.48
N VAL A 171 -7.61 -15.03 15.64
CA VAL A 171 -8.28 -14.78 16.93
C VAL A 171 -9.18 -15.93 17.31
N GLN A 172 -9.93 -16.50 16.38
CA GLN A 172 -10.77 -17.67 16.65
C GLN A 172 -9.95 -18.87 17.16
N GLN A 173 -8.73 -19.05 16.66
CA GLN A 173 -7.81 -20.08 17.14
C GLN A 173 -7.26 -19.77 18.54
N SER A 174 -7.19 -18.51 18.93
CA SER A 174 -6.69 -18.07 20.25
C SER A 174 -7.81 -17.88 21.28
N ALA A 175 -9.08 -17.90 20.87
CA ALA A 175 -10.21 -17.47 21.67
C ALA A 175 -10.76 -18.56 22.58
N LYS A 176 -10.07 -18.77 23.71
CA LYS A 176 -10.76 -19.12 24.99
C LYS A 176 -11.21 -17.87 25.77
N LYS A 177 -11.10 -16.65 25.24
CA LYS A 177 -11.42 -15.39 25.96
C LYS A 177 -12.79 -14.85 25.58
N LYS A 178 -13.60 -14.54 26.59
CA LYS A 178 -14.89 -13.84 26.51
C LYS A 178 -14.69 -12.42 26.01
N GLY A 179 -15.16 -12.12 24.81
CA GLY A 179 -15.22 -10.78 24.21
C GLY A 179 -14.73 -10.81 22.75
N LYS A 180 -15.30 -9.94 21.93
CA LYS A 180 -14.87 -9.77 20.53
C LYS A 180 -13.61 -8.91 20.50
N GLU A 181 -12.53 -9.45 19.96
CA GLU A 181 -11.30 -8.68 19.72
C GLU A 181 -11.54 -7.65 18.63
N HIS A 182 -11.09 -6.43 18.86
CA HIS A 182 -11.10 -5.36 17.86
C HIS A 182 -9.71 -5.17 17.29
N PHE A 183 -9.64 -4.96 15.98
CA PHE A 183 -8.40 -4.70 15.26
C PHE A 183 -8.35 -3.25 14.85
N VAL A 184 -7.24 -2.60 15.09
CA VAL A 184 -6.96 -1.26 14.59
C VAL A 184 -5.82 -1.35 13.59
N LEU A 185 -6.14 -1.14 12.32
CA LEU A 185 -5.19 -1.01 11.24
C LEU A 185 -4.61 0.39 11.28
N VAL A 186 -3.31 0.51 11.59
CA VAL A 186 -2.65 1.80 11.73
C VAL A 186 -1.85 2.11 10.47
N GLY A 187 -2.38 3.00 9.62
CA GLY A 187 -1.69 3.52 8.45
C GLY A 187 -0.76 4.68 8.80
N HIS A 188 0.20 4.97 7.93
CA HIS A 188 1.01 6.18 8.07
C HIS A 188 0.14 7.43 7.86
N GLY A 189 -0.67 7.43 6.81
CA GLY A 189 -1.41 8.60 6.39
C GLY A 189 -0.62 9.47 5.41
N THR A 190 -1.25 10.53 4.97
CA THR A 190 -0.66 11.56 4.11
C THR A 190 -1.52 12.81 4.16
N TYR A 191 -0.94 13.96 3.86
CA TYR A 191 -1.68 15.23 3.75
C TYR A 191 -2.30 15.44 2.35
N THR A 192 -2.04 14.53 1.39
CA THR A 192 -2.66 14.59 0.07
C THR A 192 -4.05 13.96 0.06
N PRO A 193 -4.88 14.17 -0.98
CA PRO A 193 -6.18 13.51 -1.12
C PRO A 193 -6.12 11.97 -1.01
N GLY A 194 -4.97 11.34 -1.26
CA GLY A 194 -4.75 9.92 -1.08
C GLY A 194 -5.06 9.38 0.33
N THR A 195 -5.09 10.26 1.35
CA THR A 195 -5.50 9.90 2.71
C THR A 195 -6.93 9.34 2.77
N ALA A 196 -7.81 9.75 1.85
CA ALA A 196 -9.20 9.27 1.78
C ALA A 196 -9.30 7.74 1.59
N THR A 197 -8.27 7.11 1.04
CA THR A 197 -8.21 5.65 0.84
C THR A 197 -8.29 4.90 2.18
N TYR A 198 -7.75 5.44 3.26
CA TYR A 198 -7.87 4.83 4.59
C TYR A 198 -9.31 4.85 5.11
N SER A 199 -10.06 5.94 4.88
CA SER A 199 -11.48 6.00 5.19
C SER A 199 -12.30 5.05 4.34
N GLN A 200 -11.95 4.89 3.07
CA GLN A 200 -12.56 3.90 2.19
C GLN A 200 -12.34 2.48 2.73
N MET A 201 -11.13 2.13 3.14
CA MET A 201 -10.82 0.83 3.74
C MET A 201 -11.62 0.60 5.03
N ASP A 202 -11.72 1.61 5.91
CA ASP A 202 -12.49 1.54 7.14
C ASP A 202 -13.97 1.25 6.86
N TYR A 203 -14.55 1.93 5.87
CA TYR A 203 -15.93 1.70 5.44
C TYR A 203 -16.12 0.30 4.82
N MET A 204 -15.23 -0.10 3.90
CA MET A 204 -15.33 -1.38 3.21
C MET A 204 -15.21 -2.58 4.15
N LEU A 205 -14.34 -2.52 5.16
CA LEU A 205 -14.25 -3.54 6.20
C LEU A 205 -15.59 -3.73 6.94
N LYS A 206 -16.28 -2.64 7.27
CA LYS A 206 -17.58 -2.68 7.95
C LYS A 206 -18.67 -3.27 7.06
N VAL A 207 -18.72 -2.85 5.79
CA VAL A 207 -19.69 -3.37 4.80
C VAL A 207 -19.47 -4.86 4.52
N ALA A 208 -18.22 -5.32 4.53
CA ALA A 208 -17.85 -6.72 4.36
C ALA A 208 -18.15 -7.60 5.63
N GLY A 209 -18.74 -7.01 6.66
CA GLY A 209 -19.10 -7.73 7.90
C GLY A 209 -17.99 -7.78 8.95
N PHE A 210 -16.87 -7.13 8.72
CA PHE A 210 -15.75 -7.02 9.67
C PHE A 210 -15.90 -5.79 10.58
N GLY A 211 -17.05 -5.64 11.23
CA GLY A 211 -17.37 -4.48 12.08
C GLY A 211 -16.49 -4.30 13.32
N ASN A 212 -15.61 -5.25 13.61
CA ASN A 212 -14.60 -5.17 14.65
C ASN A 212 -13.24 -4.64 14.14
N PHE A 213 -13.16 -4.23 12.87
CA PHE A 213 -11.97 -3.58 12.31
C PHE A 213 -12.19 -2.07 12.27
N HIS A 214 -11.14 -1.34 12.58
CA HIS A 214 -11.08 0.12 12.56
C HIS A 214 -9.79 0.53 11.87
N VAL A 215 -9.80 1.67 11.20
CA VAL A 215 -8.61 2.21 10.57
C VAL A 215 -8.30 3.56 11.24
N GLY A 216 -7.03 3.79 11.51
CA GLY A 216 -6.52 5.07 11.95
C GLY A 216 -5.19 5.38 11.29
N THR A 217 -4.76 6.63 11.29
CA THR A 217 -3.50 7.07 10.68
C THR A 217 -2.68 7.88 11.66
N ILE A 218 -1.36 7.78 11.57
CA ILE A 218 -0.42 8.60 12.34
C ILE A 218 -0.51 10.05 11.87
N GLU A 219 -0.57 10.24 10.55
CA GLU A 219 -0.74 11.54 9.91
C GLU A 219 -1.94 11.49 8.94
N GLY A 220 -2.78 12.50 8.95
CA GLY A 220 -3.93 12.56 8.03
C GLY A 220 -5.24 12.08 8.65
N TYR A 221 -6.05 11.29 7.90
CA TYR A 221 -7.38 10.88 8.32
C TYR A 221 -7.68 9.43 7.88
N PRO A 222 -8.37 8.60 8.73
CA PRO A 222 -8.95 8.87 10.07
C PRO A 222 -7.88 9.10 11.14
N THR A 223 -8.13 10.09 12.02
CA THR A 223 -7.22 10.37 13.14
C THR A 223 -7.36 9.34 14.27
N PHE A 224 -6.45 9.38 15.25
CA PHE A 224 -6.56 8.59 16.48
C PHE A 224 -7.91 8.80 17.18
N GLU A 225 -8.36 10.05 17.31
CA GLU A 225 -9.63 10.41 17.98
C GLU A 225 -10.83 9.84 17.22
N THR A 226 -10.79 9.89 15.88
CA THR A 226 -11.85 9.30 15.05
C THR A 226 -11.94 7.80 15.26
N MET A 227 -10.82 7.10 15.24
CA MET A 227 -10.72 5.67 15.51
C MET A 227 -11.16 5.33 16.94
N LEU A 228 -10.72 6.11 17.95
CA LEU A 228 -11.09 5.93 19.34
C LEU A 228 -12.62 6.07 19.55
N ALA A 229 -13.24 7.05 18.89
CA ALA A 229 -14.70 7.22 18.93
C ALA A 229 -15.43 5.97 18.40
N GLN A 230 -14.93 5.35 17.36
CA GLN A 230 -15.49 4.09 16.83
C GLN A 230 -15.32 2.92 17.81
N LEU A 231 -14.18 2.79 18.49
CA LEU A 231 -13.96 1.77 19.53
C LEU A 231 -14.92 1.95 20.70
N LYS A 232 -15.14 3.21 21.14
CA LYS A 232 -16.12 3.55 22.20
C LYS A 232 -17.54 3.20 21.78
N ALA A 233 -17.95 3.55 20.57
CA ALA A 233 -19.26 3.20 20.02
C ALA A 233 -19.48 1.68 19.92
N ALA A 234 -18.44 0.95 19.56
CA ALA A 234 -18.44 -0.51 19.50
C ALA A 234 -18.37 -1.19 20.88
N LYS A 235 -18.20 -0.43 21.96
CA LYS A 235 -17.99 -0.94 23.33
C LYS A 235 -16.84 -1.94 23.41
N ALA A 236 -15.79 -1.72 22.63
CA ALA A 236 -14.59 -2.55 22.62
C ALA A 236 -13.95 -2.62 24.01
N LYS A 237 -13.34 -3.74 24.34
CA LYS A 237 -12.58 -3.95 25.58
C LYS A 237 -11.15 -4.36 25.33
N SER A 238 -10.91 -5.07 24.24
CA SER A 238 -9.60 -5.54 23.80
C SER A 238 -9.35 -5.08 22.39
N VAL A 239 -8.15 -4.61 22.13
CA VAL A 239 -7.72 -4.02 20.87
C VAL A 239 -6.37 -4.60 20.47
N THR A 240 -6.27 -5.09 19.24
CA THR A 240 -5.00 -5.44 18.63
C THR A 240 -4.61 -4.36 17.61
N LEU A 241 -3.53 -3.65 17.86
CA LEU A 241 -2.91 -2.73 16.90
C LEU A 241 -2.15 -3.52 15.85
N VAL A 242 -2.42 -3.22 14.59
CA VAL A 242 -1.80 -3.87 13.43
C VAL A 242 -1.22 -2.79 12.53
N PRO A 243 0.10 -2.72 12.33
CA PRO A 243 0.68 -1.81 11.35
C PRO A 243 0.08 -2.07 9.96
N PHE A 244 -0.50 -1.04 9.34
CA PHE A 244 -0.99 -1.07 7.97
C PHE A 244 -0.06 -0.27 7.08
N MET A 245 1.19 -0.72 7.08
CA MET A 245 2.33 -0.17 6.36
C MET A 245 3.14 -1.33 5.82
N PHE A 246 3.73 -1.19 4.63
CA PHE A 246 4.57 -2.25 4.10
C PHE A 246 5.84 -2.42 4.93
N VAL A 247 6.44 -1.30 5.34
CA VAL A 247 7.57 -1.25 6.26
C VAL A 247 7.22 -0.31 7.40
N ALA A 248 7.08 -0.86 8.59
CA ALA A 248 6.62 -0.10 9.77
C ALA A 248 7.74 0.23 10.77
N GLY A 249 8.99 -0.12 10.51
CA GLY A 249 10.23 0.16 11.23
C GLY A 249 10.12 0.97 12.54
N ASP A 250 10.55 2.23 12.52
CA ASP A 250 10.48 3.14 13.66
C ASP A 250 9.03 3.42 14.09
N HIS A 251 8.07 3.54 13.14
CA HIS A 251 6.66 3.77 13.44
C HIS A 251 6.00 2.61 14.18
N ALA A 252 6.33 1.36 13.85
CA ALA A 252 5.83 0.22 14.59
C ALA A 252 6.30 0.22 16.04
N LYS A 253 7.53 0.62 16.30
CA LYS A 253 8.13 0.60 17.62
C LYS A 253 7.75 1.81 18.48
N ASN A 254 7.78 3.00 17.91
CA ASN A 254 7.60 4.26 18.66
C ASN A 254 6.13 4.69 18.69
N ASP A 255 5.49 4.77 17.52
CA ASP A 255 4.15 5.34 17.43
C ASP A 255 3.08 4.30 17.77
N ILE A 256 3.18 3.07 17.22
CA ILE A 256 2.14 2.06 17.39
C ILE A 256 2.32 1.30 18.70
N ALA A 257 3.50 0.71 18.94
CA ALA A 257 3.77 -0.07 20.15
C ALA A 257 4.07 0.80 21.38
N GLY A 258 4.41 2.08 21.19
CA GLY A 258 4.60 3.08 22.23
C GLY A 258 3.35 3.93 22.41
N GLU A 259 3.27 5.06 21.71
CA GLU A 259 2.30 6.12 21.95
C GLU A 259 0.84 5.66 21.83
N TRP A 260 0.44 5.03 20.73
CA TRP A 260 -0.95 4.60 20.54
C TRP A 260 -1.38 3.54 21.54
N ARG A 261 -0.47 2.62 21.87
CA ARG A 261 -0.69 1.63 22.91
C ARG A 261 -0.97 2.31 24.25
N GLU A 262 -0.08 3.21 24.69
CA GLU A 262 -0.23 3.92 25.96
C GLU A 262 -1.51 4.75 26.03
N MET A 263 -1.86 5.46 24.94
CA MET A 263 -3.08 6.24 24.85
C MET A 263 -4.32 5.35 25.00
N LEU A 264 -4.38 4.20 24.34
CA LEU A 264 -5.50 3.26 24.44
C LEU A 264 -5.56 2.58 25.82
N GLU A 265 -4.43 2.24 26.44
CA GLU A 265 -4.38 1.68 27.80
C GLU A 265 -4.88 2.71 28.83
N LYS A 266 -4.57 4.00 28.69
CA LYS A 266 -5.13 5.10 29.52
C LYS A 266 -6.65 5.24 29.37
N GLU A 267 -7.20 4.92 28.18
CA GLU A 267 -8.65 4.89 27.93
C GLU A 267 -9.32 3.59 28.42
N GLY A 268 -8.56 2.69 29.06
CA GLY A 268 -9.06 1.46 29.70
C GLY A 268 -9.16 0.24 28.80
N TYR A 269 -8.53 0.24 27.64
CA TYR A 269 -8.47 -0.91 26.75
C TYR A 269 -7.35 -1.89 27.14
N THR A 270 -7.59 -3.19 26.95
CA THR A 270 -6.50 -4.17 26.90
C THR A 270 -5.90 -4.13 25.51
N VAL A 271 -4.60 -3.79 25.39
CA VAL A 271 -3.96 -3.55 24.10
C VAL A 271 -2.92 -4.63 23.78
N HIS A 272 -3.01 -5.15 22.57
CA HIS A 272 -2.03 -6.03 21.97
C HIS A 272 -1.41 -5.35 20.75
N VAL A 273 -0.16 -5.66 20.42
CA VAL A 273 0.52 -5.19 19.20
C VAL A 273 0.98 -6.41 18.41
N ARG A 274 0.77 -6.37 17.12
CA ARG A 274 1.09 -7.50 16.24
C ARG A 274 2.11 -7.13 15.16
#